data_8c24afefd6750983d313ef78bc5be555
#
_entry.id   8c24afefd6750983d313ef78bc5be555
#
_cell.length_a   1.000
_cell.length_b   1.000
_cell.length_c   1.000
_cell.angle_alpha   90.00
_cell.angle_beta   90.00
_cell.angle_gamma   90.00
#
_symmetry.space_group_name_H-M   'P 1'
#
loop_
_entity.id
_entity.type
_entity.pdbx_description
1 polymer ?
#
loop_
_entity_poly.entity_id
_entity_poly.type
_entity_poly.pdbx_seq_one_letter_code
_entity_poly.pdbx_strand_id
1 'polypeptide(L)' 'MKAAELRNMATEELETKLKELKRELFNLRFQLAVNQLENPHQISEVKHDIARVMTVLNEKNA' A
#
# COMPACT_ATOMS: atom_id res chain seq x y z
N MET A 1 -8.51 -1.02 -3.36
CA MET A 1 -8.07 0.23 -4.02
C MET A 1 -8.13 0.05 -5.53
N LYS A 2 -8.81 0.96 -6.22
CA LYS A 2 -8.95 0.86 -7.67
C LYS A 2 -7.93 1.77 -8.35
N ALA A 3 -7.33 1.28 -9.45
CA ALA A 3 -6.33 2.06 -10.19
C ALA A 3 -6.88 3.40 -10.69
N ALA A 4 -8.16 3.44 -11.09
CA ALA A 4 -8.78 4.68 -11.57
C ALA A 4 -8.82 5.76 -10.47
N GLU A 5 -9.08 5.37 -9.23
CA GLU A 5 -9.06 6.30 -8.11
C GLU A 5 -7.67 6.84 -7.86
N LEU A 6 -6.67 5.97 -7.95
CA LEU A 6 -5.27 6.36 -7.75
C LEU A 6 -4.80 7.32 -8.84
N ARG A 7 -5.25 7.12 -10.08
CA ARG A 7 -4.88 8.01 -11.18
C ARG A 7 -5.44 9.41 -11.05
N ASN A 8 -6.54 9.57 -10.30
CA ASN A 8 -7.12 10.88 -10.04
C ASN A 8 -6.45 11.62 -8.88
N MET A 9 -5.54 10.97 -8.16
CA MET A 9 -4.83 11.56 -7.04
C MET A 9 -3.59 12.30 -7.51
N ALA A 10 -3.24 13.39 -6.81
CA ALA A 10 -1.99 14.10 -7.07
C ALA A 10 -0.80 13.22 -6.67
N THR A 11 0.36 13.47 -7.29
CA THR A 11 1.59 12.74 -6.99
C THR A 11 1.92 12.79 -5.50
N GLU A 12 1.78 13.96 -4.88
CA GLU A 12 2.06 14.12 -3.45
C GLU A 12 1.13 13.27 -2.58
N GLU A 13 -0.14 13.17 -2.96
CA GLU A 13 -1.10 12.34 -2.26
C GLU A 13 -0.75 10.85 -2.38
N LEU A 14 -0.31 10.43 -3.56
CA LEU A 14 0.12 9.06 -3.81
C LEU A 14 1.35 8.72 -2.99
N GLU A 15 2.31 9.63 -2.88
CA GLU A 15 3.50 9.41 -2.07
C GLU A 15 3.16 9.26 -0.59
N THR A 16 2.24 10.09 -0.09
CA THR A 16 1.76 9.98 1.29
C THR A 16 1.06 8.65 1.51
N LYS A 17 0.20 8.25 0.57
CA LYS A 17 -0.49 6.98 0.66
C LYS A 17 0.49 5.80 0.65
N LEU A 18 1.53 5.88 -0.16
CA LEU A 18 2.56 4.85 -0.20
C LEU A 18 3.25 4.70 1.15
N LYS A 19 3.60 5.82 1.79
CA LYS A 19 4.21 5.79 3.12
C LYS A 19 3.29 5.15 4.16
N GLU A 20 2.01 5.50 4.12
CA GLU A 20 1.03 4.93 5.03
C GLU A 20 0.89 3.42 4.83
N LEU A 21 0.83 2.97 3.58
CA LEU A 21 0.73 1.56 3.26
C LEU A 21 1.97 0.78 3.70
N LYS A 22 3.16 1.35 3.53
CA LYS A 22 4.39 0.72 4.00
C LYS A 22 4.42 0.57 5.50
N ARG A 23 3.95 1.59 6.23
CA ARG A 23 3.84 1.53 7.69
C ARG A 23 2.85 0.45 8.12
N GLU A 24 1.72 0.37 7.45
CA GLU A 24 0.71 -0.65 7.73
C GLU A 24 1.29 -2.06 7.49
N LEU A 25 2.01 -2.24 6.39
CA LEU A 25 2.65 -3.52 6.10
C LEU A 25 3.64 -3.91 7.20
N PHE A 26 4.44 -2.95 7.67
CA PHE A 26 5.38 -3.20 8.74
C PHE A 26 4.66 -3.65 10.02
N ASN A 27 3.58 -2.97 10.38
CA ASN A 27 2.78 -3.34 11.55
C ASN A 27 2.19 -4.75 11.43
N LEU A 28 1.66 -5.08 10.25
CA LEU A 28 1.08 -6.40 10.02
C LEU A 28 2.13 -7.50 10.11
N ARG A 29 3.33 -7.25 9.60
CA ARG A 29 4.44 -8.20 9.72
C ARG A 29 4.86 -8.38 11.17
N PHE A 30 4.87 -7.30 11.94
CA PHE A 30 5.17 -7.38 13.37
C PHE A 30 4.12 -8.22 14.09
N GLN A 31 2.84 -7.97 13.82
CA GLN A 31 1.75 -8.75 14.41
C GLN A 31 1.85 -10.23 14.07
N LEU A 32 2.23 -10.53 12.84
CA LEU A 32 2.42 -11.91 12.42
C LEU A 32 3.56 -12.56 13.20
N ALA A 33 4.67 -11.84 13.38
CA ALA A 33 5.85 -12.35 14.08
C ALA A 33 5.55 -12.69 15.54
N VAL A 34 4.63 -11.96 16.18
CA VAL A 34 4.25 -12.20 17.58
C VAL A 34 2.95 -13.00 17.73
N ASN A 35 2.48 -13.59 16.62
CA ASN A 35 1.25 -14.40 16.57
C ASN A 35 -0.01 -13.67 17.00
N GLN A 36 -0.10 -12.38 16.70
CA GLN A 36 -1.27 -11.55 17.02
C GLN A 36 -2.07 -11.16 15.80
N LEU A 37 -1.69 -11.63 14.62
CA LEU A 37 -2.40 -11.31 13.38
C LEU A 37 -3.50 -12.35 13.13
N GLU A 38 -4.74 -11.89 13.11
CA GLU A 38 -5.91 -12.75 12.90
C GLU A 38 -6.10 -13.15 11.44
N ASN A 39 -5.75 -12.24 10.51
CA ASN A 39 -5.97 -12.48 9.09
C ASN A 39 -4.72 -12.19 8.27
N PRO A 40 -3.92 -13.24 7.94
CA PRO A 40 -2.71 -13.05 7.14
C PRO A 40 -2.95 -12.49 5.74
N HIS A 41 -4.18 -12.59 5.20
CA HIS A 41 -4.51 -12.03 3.89
C HIS A 41 -4.35 -10.53 3.84
N GLN A 42 -4.43 -9.84 4.99
CA GLN A 42 -4.22 -8.40 5.03
C GLN A 42 -2.84 -8.01 4.51
N ILE A 43 -1.83 -8.84 4.76
CA ILE A 43 -0.47 -8.59 4.28
C ILE A 43 -0.45 -8.59 2.75
N SER A 44 -1.09 -9.58 2.11
CA SER A 44 -1.17 -9.66 0.65
C SER A 44 -1.92 -8.46 0.07
N GLU A 45 -3.03 -8.07 0.70
CA GLU A 45 -3.81 -6.93 0.24
C GLU A 45 -3.02 -5.64 0.28
N VAL A 46 -2.29 -5.39 1.37
CA VAL A 46 -1.47 -4.19 1.51
C VAL A 46 -0.34 -4.20 0.49
N LYS A 47 0.30 -5.35 0.26
CA LYS A 47 1.35 -5.46 -0.76
C LYS A 47 0.81 -5.14 -2.15
N HIS A 48 -0.38 -5.63 -2.49
CA HIS A 48 -1.02 -5.33 -3.78
C HIS A 48 -1.33 -3.84 -3.91
N ASP A 49 -1.80 -3.22 -2.83
CA ASP A 49 -2.09 -1.79 -2.84
C ASP A 49 -0.81 -0.97 -3.02
N ILE A 50 0.27 -1.36 -2.36
CA ILE A 50 1.58 -0.72 -2.54
C ILE A 50 2.02 -0.82 -4.01
N ALA A 51 1.89 -1.99 -4.61
CA ALA A 51 2.25 -2.20 -6.01
C ALA A 51 1.43 -1.31 -6.95
N ARG A 52 0.13 -1.18 -6.70
CA ARG A 52 -0.75 -0.33 -7.49
C ARG A 52 -0.35 1.13 -7.39
N VAL A 53 -0.10 1.62 -6.18
CA VAL A 53 0.31 3.01 -5.97
C VAL A 53 1.64 3.28 -6.67
N MET A 54 2.61 2.38 -6.55
CA MET A 54 3.90 2.52 -7.22
C MET A 54 3.76 2.54 -8.74
N THR A 55 2.89 1.69 -9.29
CA THR A 55 2.63 1.65 -10.73
C THR A 55 2.08 2.98 -11.22
N VAL A 56 1.08 3.53 -10.51
CA VAL A 56 0.50 4.81 -10.89
C VAL A 56 1.50 5.95 -10.75
N LEU A 57 2.33 5.93 -9.70
CA LEU A 57 3.40 6.93 -9.55
C LEU A 57 4.39 6.87 -10.72
N ASN A 58 4.76 5.67 -11.15
CA ASN A 58 5.64 5.51 -12.32
C ASN A 58 5.00 6.06 -13.57
N GLU A 59 3.70 5.83 -13.78
CA GLU A 59 2.97 6.39 -14.91
C GLU A 59 3.01 7.91 -14.91
N LYS A 60 2.84 8.54 -13.73
CA LYS A 60 2.82 9.99 -13.62
C LYS A 60 4.19 10.62 -13.75
N ASN A 61 5.24 9.88 -13.40
CA ASN A 61 6.62 10.35 -13.48
C ASN A 61 7.30 10.03 -14.81
N ALA A 62 6.63 9.28 -15.65
CA ALA A 62 7.18 8.90 -16.97
C ALA A 62 7.04 10.04 -17.99
#